data_f64f2fc430ad576e6086412e9cca9144
#
_entry.id   f64f2fc430ad576e6086412e9cca9144
#
_cell.length_a   1.000
_cell.length_b   1.000
_cell.length_c   1.000
_cell.angle_alpha   90.00
_cell.angle_beta   90.00
_cell.angle_gamma   90.00
#
_symmetry.space_group_name_H-M   'P 1'
#
loop_
_entity.id
_entity.type
_entity.pdbx_description
1 polymer ?
#
loop_
_entity_poly.entity_id
_entity_poly.type
_entity_poly.pdbx_seq_one_letter_code
_entity_poly.pdbx_strand_id
1 'polypeptide(L)'
;MKKLVATTLAAVMVAGAFAGCGSKAAAPATPAAPAADAKTEAPAADAAATTTTEKPAGDPVDLLFSTFQVGTSNYTISAGLGTMWLDYLPEGSTVDVQPTSPGGMGAPYLFANGQADIAFVNGAPAKWAYEEGTLGKEPTQEYRALVGSMTAVSAVSFFTQSFIDKYGYTTIEDVVANKVPIRIGCSPKGSMDEKVVEMLLDHLGVTYDDIKSWGGDIVHGGGSDLSAMVKDGKIDMMLDHTSIQSSTMTEIAMTCDVQFLQLKDETLDWFCTQGFERITVPAGSWEGQEKEIINAGTPDCIFVAKTMPDDVAYYLAKGICEQRDYLVSQYASIEPFDPETCWMPEKVGNVPLHPGAERYFKEMGYIK
;
A
#
# COMPACT_ATOMS: atom_id res chain seq x y z
N MET A 1 13.24 -2.86 -60.25
CA MET A 1 12.75 -4.08 -60.91
C MET A 1 12.04 -4.88 -59.85
N LYS A 2 10.69 -4.81 -59.81
CA LYS A 2 9.69 -5.85 -60.03
C LYS A 2 9.97 -7.13 -59.20
N LYS A 3 9.12 -7.64 -58.29
CA LYS A 3 7.68 -8.03 -58.49
C LYS A 3 6.93 -8.17 -57.19
N LEU A 4 5.71 -7.67 -57.14
CA LEU A 4 4.59 -8.08 -56.29
C LEU A 4 4.22 -9.57 -56.56
N VAL A 5 3.78 -10.29 -55.51
CA VAL A 5 2.82 -11.40 -55.66
C VAL A 5 1.80 -11.27 -54.53
N ALA A 6 0.59 -10.99 -54.97
CA ALA A 6 -0.64 -11.12 -54.19
C ALA A 6 -1.19 -12.56 -54.42
N THR A 7 -1.72 -13.22 -53.38
CA THR A 7 -2.52 -14.41 -53.56
C THR A 7 -3.79 -14.36 -52.70
N THR A 8 -4.87 -14.59 -53.39
CA THR A 8 -6.28 -14.35 -53.11
C THR A 8 -6.93 -15.42 -52.22
N LEU A 9 -7.98 -14.99 -51.53
CA LEU A 9 -9.01 -15.77 -50.82
C LEU A 9 -9.67 -16.84 -51.68
N ALA A 10 -10.09 -17.96 -51.04
CA ALA A 10 -11.21 -18.77 -51.51
C ALA A 10 -12.08 -19.23 -50.33
N ALA A 11 -13.30 -18.69 -50.31
CA ALA A 11 -14.41 -19.14 -49.48
C ALA A 11 -15.08 -20.37 -50.11
N VAL A 12 -15.41 -21.38 -49.32
CA VAL A 12 -16.29 -22.47 -49.74
C VAL A 12 -17.47 -22.51 -48.79
N MET A 13 -18.65 -22.16 -49.34
CA MET A 13 -19.96 -22.45 -48.75
C MET A 13 -20.37 -23.86 -49.22
N VAL A 14 -20.82 -24.70 -48.29
CA VAL A 14 -21.60 -25.89 -48.60
C VAL A 14 -22.94 -25.77 -47.88
N ALA A 15 -23.98 -25.59 -48.64
CA ALA A 15 -25.36 -25.71 -48.22
C ALA A 15 -25.81 -27.21 -48.37
N GLY A 16 -26.35 -27.76 -47.32
CA GLY A 16 -26.99 -29.08 -47.32
C GLY A 16 -28.30 -29.04 -46.55
N ALA A 17 -29.42 -29.00 -47.29
CA ALA A 17 -30.75 -29.09 -46.74
C ALA A 17 -31.13 -30.57 -46.56
N PHE A 18 -31.64 -30.94 -45.38
CA PHE A 18 -32.50 -32.10 -45.18
C PHE A 18 -33.64 -31.74 -44.23
N ALA A 19 -34.83 -31.91 -44.73
CA ALA A 19 -36.09 -31.80 -44.00
C ALA A 19 -36.39 -33.12 -43.25
N GLY A 20 -36.96 -33.02 -42.06
CA GLY A 20 -37.47 -34.16 -41.32
C GLY A 20 -38.06 -33.81 -39.95
N CYS A 21 -39.38 -33.70 -39.93
CA CYS A 21 -40.37 -33.88 -38.85
C CYS A 21 -39.96 -33.86 -37.36
N GLY A 22 -40.50 -32.89 -36.65
CA GLY A 22 -41.41 -33.06 -35.52
C GLY A 22 -40.91 -33.60 -34.20
N SER A 23 -40.65 -32.67 -33.27
CA SER A 23 -41.21 -32.72 -31.90
C SER A 23 -40.82 -31.42 -31.16
N LYS A 24 -41.83 -30.84 -30.52
CA LYS A 24 -41.68 -29.66 -29.67
C LYS A 24 -40.77 -30.01 -28.48
N ALA A 25 -39.56 -29.46 -28.46
CA ALA A 25 -38.77 -29.34 -27.22
C ALA A 25 -38.73 -27.86 -26.81
N ALA A 26 -39.07 -27.61 -25.56
CA ALA A 26 -39.11 -26.30 -24.93
C ALA A 26 -37.75 -25.62 -24.98
N ALA A 27 -37.74 -24.34 -25.26
CA ALA A 27 -36.56 -23.49 -25.19
C ALA A 27 -35.97 -23.47 -23.73
N PRO A 28 -34.66 -23.48 -23.58
CA PRO A 28 -34.07 -23.30 -22.27
C PRO A 28 -34.32 -21.87 -21.79
N ALA A 29 -34.88 -21.75 -20.60
CA ALA A 29 -35.09 -20.50 -19.91
C ALA A 29 -33.75 -19.83 -19.59
N THR A 30 -33.63 -18.58 -19.96
CA THR A 30 -32.59 -17.66 -19.49
C THR A 30 -32.65 -17.61 -17.97
N PRO A 31 -31.51 -17.73 -17.25
CA PRO A 31 -31.51 -17.53 -15.80
C PRO A 31 -31.91 -16.10 -15.49
N ALA A 32 -33.00 -15.92 -14.76
CA ALA A 32 -33.38 -14.65 -14.20
C ALA A 32 -32.33 -14.22 -13.18
N ALA A 33 -31.95 -12.95 -13.24
CA ALA A 33 -31.15 -12.28 -12.21
C ALA A 33 -31.85 -12.43 -10.84
N PRO A 34 -31.12 -12.66 -9.73
CA PRO A 34 -31.70 -12.66 -8.41
C PRO A 34 -32.23 -11.27 -8.08
N ALA A 35 -33.49 -11.19 -7.71
CA ALA A 35 -34.08 -9.98 -7.16
C ALA A 35 -33.35 -9.61 -5.87
N ALA A 36 -32.86 -8.37 -5.82
CA ALA A 36 -32.38 -7.75 -4.60
C ALA A 36 -33.59 -7.43 -3.70
N ASP A 37 -33.79 -8.22 -2.67
CA ASP A 37 -34.58 -7.84 -1.50
C ASP A 37 -34.04 -8.63 -0.29
N ALA A 38 -32.96 -8.09 0.30
CA ALA A 38 -32.62 -8.30 1.68
C ALA A 38 -32.28 -6.93 2.27
N LYS A 39 -33.27 -6.27 2.82
CA LYS A 39 -33.05 -5.22 3.83
C LYS A 39 -32.33 -5.88 5.00
N THR A 40 -31.02 -5.80 5.01
CA THR A 40 -30.25 -5.96 6.24
C THR A 40 -30.33 -4.61 6.93
N GLU A 41 -31.12 -4.53 7.99
CA GLU A 41 -31.05 -3.43 8.94
C GLU A 41 -29.61 -3.38 9.47
N ALA A 42 -28.91 -2.30 9.15
CA ALA A 42 -27.67 -1.96 9.82
C ALA A 42 -27.96 -1.78 11.32
N PRO A 43 -27.08 -2.26 12.22
CA PRO A 43 -27.19 -1.94 13.62
C PRO A 43 -27.15 -0.41 13.76
N ALA A 44 -28.10 0.15 14.49
CA ALA A 44 -28.08 1.55 14.84
C ALA A 44 -26.76 1.83 15.56
N ALA A 45 -25.88 2.59 14.92
CA ALA A 45 -24.70 3.14 15.55
C ALA A 45 -25.21 4.04 16.69
N ASP A 46 -24.85 3.70 17.91
CA ASP A 46 -24.95 4.58 19.04
C ASP A 46 -24.26 5.89 18.67
N ALA A 47 -25.00 6.98 18.70
CA ALA A 47 -24.49 8.29 18.35
C ALA A 47 -23.38 8.67 19.35
N ALA A 48 -22.15 8.47 18.96
CA ALA A 48 -21.04 9.16 19.60
C ALA A 48 -21.32 10.65 19.49
N ALA A 49 -21.16 11.36 20.59
CA ALA A 49 -21.45 12.78 20.72
C ALA A 49 -20.75 13.55 19.58
N THR A 50 -21.51 13.94 18.58
CA THR A 50 -21.10 14.91 17.57
C THR A 50 -20.88 16.21 18.29
N THR A 51 -19.64 16.52 18.65
CA THR A 51 -19.23 17.90 18.81
C THR A 51 -19.41 18.51 17.44
N THR A 52 -20.48 19.29 17.27
CA THR A 52 -20.68 20.13 16.08
C THR A 52 -19.54 21.14 16.04
N THR A 53 -18.46 20.78 15.34
CA THR A 53 -17.39 21.72 15.02
C THR A 53 -18.02 22.73 14.07
N GLU A 54 -18.09 24.00 14.48
CA GLU A 54 -18.56 25.07 13.60
C GLU A 54 -17.62 25.11 12.38
N LYS A 55 -18.19 24.91 11.19
CA LYS A 55 -17.40 24.90 9.94
C LYS A 55 -16.68 26.23 9.78
N PRO A 56 -15.41 26.23 9.33
CA PRO A 56 -14.67 27.48 9.14
C PRO A 56 -15.36 28.35 8.08
N ALA A 57 -15.33 29.65 8.32
CA ALA A 57 -15.77 30.63 7.33
C ALA A 57 -14.70 30.71 6.21
N GLY A 58 -15.13 30.77 4.95
CA GLY A 58 -14.24 30.87 3.79
C GLY A 58 -14.94 30.46 2.50
N ASP A 59 -14.25 30.64 1.40
CA ASP A 59 -14.71 30.13 0.11
C ASP A 59 -14.55 28.59 0.06
N PRO A 60 -15.47 27.88 -0.62
CA PRO A 60 -15.34 26.43 -0.81
C PRO A 60 -14.05 26.07 -1.54
N VAL A 61 -13.48 24.92 -1.22
CA VAL A 61 -12.30 24.35 -1.91
C VAL A 61 -12.65 23.00 -2.52
N ASP A 62 -12.12 22.76 -3.71
CA ASP A 62 -12.22 21.47 -4.41
C ASP A 62 -10.84 20.80 -4.35
N LEU A 63 -10.72 19.70 -3.61
CA LEU A 63 -9.45 19.02 -3.34
C LEU A 63 -9.40 17.67 -4.03
N LEU A 64 -8.30 17.40 -4.75
CA LEU A 64 -7.97 16.11 -5.33
C LEU A 64 -7.10 15.31 -4.36
N PHE A 65 -7.61 14.19 -3.87
CA PHE A 65 -6.89 13.29 -2.96
C PHE A 65 -6.42 12.04 -3.70
N SER A 66 -5.13 11.98 -4.03
CA SER A 66 -4.49 10.81 -4.64
C SER A 66 -4.19 9.74 -3.59
N THR A 67 -4.57 8.49 -3.88
CA THR A 67 -4.34 7.35 -3.00
C THR A 67 -3.99 6.09 -3.79
N PHE A 68 -3.83 4.97 -3.09
CA PHE A 68 -3.53 3.65 -3.64
C PHE A 68 -4.74 3.05 -4.39
N GLN A 69 -4.59 1.83 -4.92
CA GLN A 69 -5.63 1.16 -5.69
C GLN A 69 -6.89 0.90 -4.85
N VAL A 70 -8.02 0.89 -5.53
CA VAL A 70 -9.30 0.42 -4.97
C VAL A 70 -9.12 -1.00 -4.41
N GLY A 71 -9.66 -1.22 -3.21
CA GLY A 71 -9.56 -2.50 -2.51
C GLY A 71 -8.39 -2.59 -1.52
N THR A 72 -7.51 -1.57 -1.46
CA THR A 72 -6.49 -1.47 -0.41
C THR A 72 -7.05 -0.77 0.83
N SER A 73 -6.46 -1.03 1.99
CA SER A 73 -6.79 -0.30 3.24
C SER A 73 -6.55 1.20 3.10
N ASN A 74 -5.47 1.60 2.43
CA ASN A 74 -5.14 3.00 2.17
C ASN A 74 -6.24 3.72 1.37
N TYR A 75 -6.82 3.07 0.34
CA TYR A 75 -7.95 3.63 -0.40
C TYR A 75 -9.17 3.83 0.52
N THR A 76 -9.50 2.82 1.33
CA THR A 76 -10.64 2.87 2.24
C THR A 76 -10.46 3.94 3.31
N ILE A 77 -9.26 4.06 3.89
CA ILE A 77 -8.92 5.14 4.83
C ILE A 77 -9.04 6.51 4.16
N SER A 78 -8.48 6.67 2.95
CA SER A 78 -8.56 7.93 2.22
C SER A 78 -10.00 8.37 1.92
N ALA A 79 -10.88 7.43 1.56
CA ALA A 79 -12.29 7.71 1.35
C ALA A 79 -12.99 8.18 2.65
N GLY A 80 -12.65 7.55 3.78
CA GLY A 80 -13.13 7.97 5.09
C GLY A 80 -12.62 9.34 5.50
N LEU A 81 -11.33 9.62 5.31
CA LEU A 81 -10.74 10.93 5.56
C LEU A 81 -11.39 12.01 4.69
N GLY A 82 -11.57 11.75 3.39
CA GLY A 82 -12.23 12.68 2.48
C GLY A 82 -13.63 13.07 2.94
N THR A 83 -14.40 12.09 3.41
CA THR A 83 -15.73 12.33 3.97
C THR A 83 -15.68 13.11 5.28
N MET A 84 -14.81 12.71 6.21
CA MET A 84 -14.65 13.36 7.51
C MET A 84 -14.22 14.84 7.38
N TRP A 85 -13.31 15.13 6.47
CA TRP A 85 -12.80 16.49 6.26
C TRP A 85 -13.87 17.49 5.81
N LEU A 86 -14.98 17.02 5.21
CA LEU A 86 -16.09 17.92 4.84
C LEU A 86 -16.71 18.62 6.06
N ASP A 87 -16.54 18.08 7.28
CA ASP A 87 -16.97 18.73 8.52
C ASP A 87 -15.96 19.78 9.02
N TYR A 88 -14.75 19.78 8.50
CA TYR A 88 -13.66 20.68 8.85
C TYR A 88 -13.33 21.72 7.77
N LEU A 89 -13.97 21.65 6.63
CA LEU A 89 -13.77 22.56 5.50
C LEU A 89 -14.96 23.54 5.34
N PRO A 90 -14.77 24.68 4.67
CA PRO A 90 -15.85 25.62 4.37
C PRO A 90 -17.03 24.92 3.69
N GLU A 91 -18.23 25.45 3.90
CA GLU A 91 -19.47 24.90 3.32
C GLU A 91 -19.38 24.87 1.77
N GLY A 92 -19.76 23.74 1.17
CA GLY A 92 -19.70 23.53 -0.28
C GLY A 92 -18.37 23.00 -0.79
N SER A 93 -17.36 22.77 0.08
CA SER A 93 -16.09 22.14 -0.30
C SER A 93 -16.29 20.68 -0.72
N THR A 94 -15.38 20.18 -1.58
CA THR A 94 -15.34 18.79 -2.02
C THR A 94 -13.96 18.17 -1.82
N VAL A 95 -13.91 16.86 -1.57
CA VAL A 95 -12.68 16.04 -1.56
C VAL A 95 -12.89 14.84 -2.47
N ASP A 96 -12.27 14.87 -3.65
CA ASP A 96 -12.36 13.80 -4.65
C ASP A 96 -11.20 12.80 -4.45
N VAL A 97 -11.52 11.58 -4.02
CA VAL A 97 -10.53 10.54 -3.73
C VAL A 97 -10.30 9.67 -4.96
N GLN A 98 -9.09 9.69 -5.50
CA GLN A 98 -8.73 9.03 -6.75
C GLN A 98 -7.56 8.04 -6.57
N PRO A 99 -7.67 6.80 -7.10
CA PRO A 99 -6.61 5.78 -7.01
C PRO A 99 -5.52 6.03 -8.07
N THR A 100 -4.87 7.19 -8.03
CA THR A 100 -3.92 7.65 -9.06
C THR A 100 -2.47 7.37 -8.73
N SER A 101 -2.18 6.79 -7.54
CA SER A 101 -0.82 6.48 -7.10
C SER A 101 -0.67 5.02 -6.64
N PRO A 102 -0.66 4.05 -7.55
CA PRO A 102 -0.40 2.66 -7.19
C PRO A 102 0.93 2.50 -6.48
N GLY A 103 0.90 1.93 -5.26
CA GLY A 103 2.10 1.69 -4.45
C GLY A 103 2.78 2.95 -3.89
N GLY A 104 2.18 4.13 -4.02
CA GLY A 104 2.60 5.37 -3.35
C GLY A 104 3.84 6.06 -3.91
N MET A 105 4.76 5.38 -4.60
CA MET A 105 6.05 5.95 -5.02
C MET A 105 5.94 7.09 -6.04
N GLY A 106 4.91 7.10 -6.86
CA GLY A 106 4.66 8.14 -7.89
C GLY A 106 3.94 9.38 -7.37
N ALA A 107 3.27 9.30 -6.24
CA ALA A 107 2.42 10.35 -5.70
C ALA A 107 3.12 11.70 -5.51
N PRO A 108 4.37 11.79 -5.04
CA PRO A 108 5.07 13.05 -4.89
C PRO A 108 5.14 13.91 -6.17
N TYR A 109 5.16 13.26 -7.33
CA TYR A 109 5.22 13.96 -8.62
C TYR A 109 3.87 14.46 -9.14
N LEU A 110 2.77 14.01 -8.55
CA LEU A 110 1.44 14.51 -8.91
C LEU A 110 1.25 15.96 -8.46
N PHE A 111 1.85 16.34 -7.34
CA PHE A 111 1.81 17.72 -6.83
C PHE A 111 2.44 18.72 -7.81
N ALA A 112 3.59 18.39 -8.40
CA ALA A 112 4.29 19.24 -9.35
C ALA A 112 3.47 19.51 -10.63
N ASN A 113 2.54 18.62 -10.98
CA ASN A 113 1.69 18.71 -12.15
C ASN A 113 0.28 19.22 -11.85
N GLY A 114 -0.02 19.56 -10.58
CA GLY A 114 -1.38 19.94 -10.16
C GLY A 114 -2.42 18.83 -10.29
N GLN A 115 -1.95 17.56 -10.19
CA GLN A 115 -2.79 16.36 -10.29
C GLN A 115 -3.18 15.79 -8.92
N ALA A 116 -2.72 16.40 -7.85
CA ALA A 116 -3.13 16.12 -6.48
C ALA A 116 -2.92 17.37 -5.61
N ASP A 117 -3.87 17.60 -4.71
CA ASP A 117 -3.78 18.56 -3.61
C ASP A 117 -3.39 17.86 -2.31
N ILE A 118 -3.80 16.59 -2.17
CA ILE A 118 -3.52 15.71 -1.05
C ILE A 118 -3.03 14.37 -1.62
N ALA A 119 -2.08 13.72 -0.95
CA ALA A 119 -1.71 12.35 -1.30
C ALA A 119 -1.38 11.51 -0.06
N PHE A 120 -1.77 10.24 -0.13
CA PHE A 120 -1.36 9.20 0.79
C PHE A 120 -0.07 8.58 0.24
N VAL A 121 1.03 8.62 0.99
CA VAL A 121 2.38 8.22 0.53
C VAL A 121 3.14 7.59 1.70
N ASN A 122 3.95 6.57 1.44
CA ASN A 122 4.90 6.10 2.43
C ASN A 122 6.02 7.12 2.68
N GLY A 123 6.52 7.21 3.90
CA GLY A 123 7.51 8.21 4.30
C GLY A 123 8.83 8.12 3.55
N ALA A 124 9.38 6.91 3.34
CA ALA A 124 10.66 6.75 2.63
C ALA A 124 10.57 7.16 1.15
N PRO A 125 9.60 6.72 0.33
CA PRO A 125 9.41 7.25 -1.03
C PRO A 125 9.22 8.77 -1.07
N ALA A 126 8.53 9.35 -0.09
CA ALA A 126 8.41 10.81 -0.02
C ALA A 126 9.77 11.47 0.23
N LYS A 127 10.59 10.94 1.16
CA LYS A 127 11.95 11.42 1.40
C LYS A 127 12.79 11.36 0.13
N TRP A 128 12.83 10.22 -0.54
CA TRP A 128 13.65 10.04 -1.74
C TRP A 128 13.22 10.98 -2.87
N ALA A 129 11.91 11.09 -3.13
CA ALA A 129 11.41 12.01 -4.13
C ALA A 129 11.73 13.48 -3.80
N TYR A 130 11.81 13.83 -2.51
CA TYR A 130 12.11 15.17 -2.05
C TYR A 130 13.59 15.54 -2.18
N GLU A 131 14.50 14.60 -1.85
CA GLU A 131 15.94 14.83 -1.73
C GLU A 131 16.72 14.43 -2.98
N GLU A 132 16.41 13.28 -3.58
CA GLU A 132 17.25 12.63 -4.59
C GLU A 132 16.53 12.39 -5.92
N GLY A 133 15.21 12.36 -5.89
CA GLY A 133 14.38 11.87 -6.99
C GLY A 133 14.19 10.35 -6.94
N THR A 134 13.12 9.88 -7.56
CA THR A 134 12.79 8.44 -7.65
C THR A 134 12.10 8.13 -8.97
N LEU A 135 11.99 6.85 -9.35
CA LEU A 135 11.40 6.41 -10.61
C LEU A 135 12.05 7.05 -11.85
N GLY A 136 13.35 7.34 -11.78
CA GLY A 136 14.09 7.99 -12.87
C GLY A 136 13.71 9.46 -13.09
N LYS A 137 13.09 10.09 -12.12
CA LYS A 137 12.72 11.52 -12.14
C LYS A 137 13.62 12.33 -11.22
N GLU A 138 13.79 13.60 -11.55
CA GLU A 138 14.49 14.56 -10.70
C GLU A 138 13.77 14.79 -9.38
N PRO A 139 14.45 15.26 -8.33
CA PRO A 139 13.82 15.63 -7.06
C PRO A 139 12.69 16.64 -7.23
N THR A 140 11.67 16.53 -6.40
CA THR A 140 10.55 17.49 -6.37
C THR A 140 10.25 17.92 -4.94
N GLN A 141 10.04 19.22 -4.76
CA GLN A 141 9.74 19.83 -3.46
C GLN A 141 8.38 20.55 -3.44
N GLU A 142 7.46 20.13 -4.31
CA GLU A 142 6.16 20.77 -4.50
C GLU A 142 5.10 20.25 -3.51
N TYR A 143 5.51 19.56 -2.46
CA TYR A 143 4.65 19.05 -1.38
C TYR A 143 5.24 19.31 0.02
N ARG A 144 4.38 19.19 1.03
CA ARG A 144 4.68 19.34 2.44
C ARG A 144 3.96 18.26 3.23
N ALA A 145 4.53 17.90 4.38
CA ALA A 145 3.91 16.93 5.26
C ALA A 145 2.71 17.55 6.01
N LEU A 146 1.63 16.79 6.08
CA LEU A 146 0.47 17.11 6.91
C LEU A 146 0.56 16.35 8.23
N VAL A 147 0.58 15.01 8.15
CA VAL A 147 0.75 14.08 9.27
C VAL A 147 1.51 12.83 8.81
N GLY A 148 2.23 12.18 9.71
CA GLY A 148 2.90 10.91 9.49
C GLY A 148 2.39 9.80 10.38
N SER A 149 2.96 8.61 10.20
CA SER A 149 2.65 7.40 10.99
C SER A 149 1.17 7.12 11.11
N MET A 150 0.41 7.29 10.01
CA MET A 150 -1.02 6.98 9.97
C MET A 150 -1.29 5.49 10.20
N THR A 151 -0.41 4.63 9.70
CA THR A 151 -0.45 3.19 9.88
C THR A 151 0.95 2.64 10.09
N ALA A 152 1.07 1.47 10.72
CA ALA A 152 2.34 0.75 10.81
C ALA A 152 2.47 -0.20 9.60
N VAL A 153 3.47 0.07 8.76
CA VAL A 153 3.81 -0.77 7.61
C VAL A 153 5.23 -1.30 7.81
N SER A 154 5.41 -2.60 7.67
CA SER A 154 6.68 -3.29 7.92
C SER A 154 7.06 -4.16 6.73
N ALA A 155 8.36 -4.32 6.51
CA ALA A 155 8.92 -5.31 5.60
C ALA A 155 8.81 -6.70 6.25
N VAL A 156 7.65 -7.33 6.08
CA VAL A 156 7.37 -8.66 6.64
C VAL A 156 7.93 -9.72 5.72
N SER A 157 8.69 -10.64 6.27
CA SER A 157 9.25 -11.76 5.51
C SER A 157 9.19 -13.06 6.30
N PHE A 158 9.23 -14.17 5.58
CA PHE A 158 9.29 -15.51 6.16
C PHE A 158 10.15 -16.44 5.29
N PHE A 159 10.64 -17.52 5.90
CA PHE A 159 11.06 -18.71 5.16
C PHE A 159 10.01 -19.80 5.31
N THR A 160 9.84 -20.62 4.26
CA THR A 160 9.09 -21.88 4.40
C THR A 160 9.87 -22.85 5.28
N GLN A 161 9.17 -23.64 6.08
CA GLN A 161 9.83 -24.64 6.95
C GLN A 161 10.64 -25.64 6.12
N SER A 162 10.15 -26.00 4.94
CA SER A 162 10.89 -26.89 4.02
C SER A 162 12.24 -26.33 3.56
N PHE A 163 12.36 -25.01 3.41
CA PHE A 163 13.65 -24.37 3.13
C PHE A 163 14.58 -24.44 4.33
N ILE A 164 14.08 -24.15 5.52
CA ILE A 164 14.85 -24.23 6.77
C ILE A 164 15.34 -25.65 7.01
N ASP A 165 14.46 -26.65 6.86
CA ASP A 165 14.82 -28.08 7.05
C ASP A 165 15.90 -28.54 6.06
N LYS A 166 15.87 -27.99 4.85
CA LYS A 166 16.84 -28.37 3.81
C LYS A 166 18.20 -27.73 4.00
N TYR A 167 18.25 -26.45 4.39
CA TYR A 167 19.48 -25.67 4.38
C TYR A 167 19.97 -25.24 5.76
N GLY A 168 19.11 -25.22 6.79
CA GLY A 168 19.47 -24.92 8.17
C GLY A 168 19.62 -23.42 8.48
N TYR A 169 19.23 -22.53 7.57
CA TYR A 169 19.34 -21.08 7.76
C TYR A 169 18.01 -20.46 8.19
N THR A 170 18.09 -19.45 9.06
CA THR A 170 16.94 -18.73 9.63
C THR A 170 17.03 -17.21 9.45
N THR A 171 18.05 -16.70 8.75
CA THR A 171 18.20 -15.28 8.40
C THR A 171 18.58 -15.13 6.93
N ILE A 172 18.10 -14.09 6.27
CA ILE A 172 18.42 -13.84 4.86
C ILE A 172 19.89 -13.47 4.68
N GLU A 173 20.47 -12.78 5.64
CA GLU A 173 21.88 -12.40 5.63
C GLU A 173 22.79 -13.64 5.58
N ASP A 174 22.47 -14.70 6.35
CA ASP A 174 23.24 -15.93 6.33
C ASP A 174 23.04 -16.74 5.05
N VAL A 175 21.83 -16.73 4.49
CA VAL A 175 21.51 -17.31 3.18
C VAL A 175 22.36 -16.67 2.08
N VAL A 176 22.42 -15.34 2.06
CA VAL A 176 23.22 -14.58 1.08
C VAL A 176 24.72 -14.81 1.28
N ALA A 177 25.21 -14.71 2.52
CA ALA A 177 26.63 -14.90 2.82
C ALA A 177 27.14 -16.29 2.39
N ASN A 178 26.27 -17.31 2.43
CA ASN A 178 26.61 -18.69 2.04
C ASN A 178 26.18 -19.05 0.61
N LYS A 179 25.66 -18.09 -0.17
CA LYS A 179 25.21 -18.27 -1.56
C LYS A 179 24.23 -19.43 -1.73
N VAL A 180 23.30 -19.55 -0.79
CA VAL A 180 22.30 -20.62 -0.79
C VAL A 180 21.26 -20.35 -1.86
N PRO A 181 20.91 -21.35 -2.73
CA PRO A 181 19.84 -21.17 -3.70
C PRO A 181 18.51 -20.89 -2.99
N ILE A 182 17.93 -19.72 -3.26
CA ILE A 182 16.65 -19.31 -2.68
C ILE A 182 15.74 -18.70 -3.73
N ARG A 183 14.45 -19.02 -3.69
CA ARG A 183 13.42 -18.45 -4.55
C ARG A 183 12.63 -17.44 -3.75
N ILE A 184 12.81 -16.16 -4.08
CA ILE A 184 12.20 -15.04 -3.37
C ILE A 184 10.98 -14.56 -4.14
N GLY A 185 9.81 -14.55 -3.50
CA GLY A 185 8.59 -13.92 -4.00
C GLY A 185 8.50 -12.46 -3.54
N CYS A 186 8.16 -11.58 -4.44
CA CYS A 186 7.86 -10.19 -4.15
C CYS A 186 6.80 -9.62 -5.11
N SER A 187 6.21 -8.50 -4.76
CA SER A 187 5.21 -7.80 -5.55
C SER A 187 5.73 -7.36 -6.93
N PRO A 188 4.85 -6.90 -7.84
CA PRO A 188 5.26 -6.52 -9.18
C PRO A 188 6.34 -5.44 -9.19
N LYS A 189 7.14 -5.43 -10.26
CA LYS A 189 8.20 -4.43 -10.49
C LYS A 189 7.68 -3.01 -10.40
N GLY A 190 8.46 -2.16 -9.72
CA GLY A 190 8.12 -0.76 -9.46
C GLY A 190 7.22 -0.56 -8.24
N SER A 191 6.89 -1.63 -7.50
CA SER A 191 6.23 -1.53 -6.20
C SER A 191 7.23 -1.23 -5.08
N MET A 192 6.73 -0.78 -3.94
CA MET A 192 7.55 -0.58 -2.74
C MET A 192 8.12 -1.90 -2.23
N ASP A 193 7.37 -3.00 -2.32
CA ASP A 193 7.81 -4.33 -1.91
C ASP A 193 9.04 -4.79 -2.69
N GLU A 194 8.98 -4.67 -4.04
CA GLU A 194 10.15 -4.97 -4.87
C GLU A 194 11.33 -4.08 -4.52
N LYS A 195 11.09 -2.78 -4.28
CA LYS A 195 12.16 -1.86 -3.91
C LYS A 195 12.84 -2.24 -2.60
N VAL A 196 12.09 -2.71 -1.60
CA VAL A 196 12.66 -3.21 -0.34
C VAL A 196 13.51 -4.47 -0.57
N VAL A 197 13.08 -5.39 -1.43
CA VAL A 197 13.89 -6.57 -1.80
C VAL A 197 15.18 -6.16 -2.50
N GLU A 198 15.10 -5.24 -3.49
CA GLU A 198 16.31 -4.70 -4.13
C GLU A 198 17.27 -4.08 -3.12
N MET A 199 16.76 -3.20 -2.26
CA MET A 199 17.57 -2.49 -1.26
C MET A 199 18.23 -3.47 -0.28
N LEU A 200 17.49 -4.48 0.19
CA LEU A 200 18.03 -5.52 1.07
C LEU A 200 19.19 -6.28 0.39
N LEU A 201 18.99 -6.72 -0.83
CA LEU A 201 20.00 -7.47 -1.58
C LEU A 201 21.22 -6.60 -1.92
N ASP A 202 21.00 -5.34 -2.35
CA ASP A 202 22.09 -4.37 -2.60
C ASP A 202 22.92 -4.11 -1.34
N HIS A 203 22.27 -3.94 -0.18
CA HIS A 203 22.95 -3.79 1.11
C HIS A 203 23.80 -5.03 1.45
N LEU A 204 23.32 -6.21 1.13
CA LEU A 204 24.07 -7.47 1.32
C LEU A 204 25.10 -7.73 0.22
N GLY A 205 25.25 -6.80 -0.75
CA GLY A 205 26.24 -6.85 -1.81
C GLY A 205 25.94 -7.85 -2.93
N VAL A 206 24.65 -8.15 -3.17
CA VAL A 206 24.23 -9.11 -4.20
C VAL A 206 23.10 -8.56 -5.06
N THR A 207 23.02 -9.05 -6.29
CA THR A 207 22.01 -8.71 -7.28
C THR A 207 21.03 -9.86 -7.49
N TYR A 208 19.92 -9.58 -8.21
CA TYR A 208 19.01 -10.64 -8.67
C TYR A 208 19.71 -11.70 -9.54
N ASP A 209 20.70 -11.30 -10.34
CA ASP A 209 21.46 -12.22 -11.17
C ASP A 209 22.40 -13.09 -10.34
N ASP A 210 22.93 -12.59 -9.23
CA ASP A 210 23.69 -13.40 -8.27
C ASP A 210 22.81 -14.50 -7.68
N ILE A 211 21.60 -14.15 -7.17
CA ILE A 211 20.63 -15.13 -6.67
C ILE A 211 20.35 -16.23 -7.70
N LYS A 212 20.11 -15.84 -8.96
CA LYS A 212 19.90 -16.80 -10.07
C LYS A 212 21.13 -17.65 -10.34
N SER A 213 22.31 -17.08 -10.27
CA SER A 213 23.56 -17.81 -10.48
C SER A 213 23.82 -18.92 -9.47
N TRP A 214 23.26 -18.79 -8.26
CA TRP A 214 23.28 -19.82 -7.22
C TRP A 214 22.21 -20.89 -7.40
N GLY A 215 21.33 -20.76 -8.40
CA GLY A 215 20.20 -21.67 -8.66
C GLY A 215 18.90 -21.23 -7.95
N GLY A 216 18.85 -20.01 -7.42
CA GLY A 216 17.64 -19.37 -6.92
C GLY A 216 16.87 -18.63 -8.01
N ASP A 217 15.87 -17.87 -7.62
CA ASP A 217 15.06 -17.00 -8.53
C ASP A 217 14.41 -15.86 -7.76
N ILE A 218 14.00 -14.81 -8.49
CA ILE A 218 13.15 -13.72 -8.00
C ILE A 218 11.84 -13.79 -8.77
N VAL A 219 10.76 -14.03 -8.07
CA VAL A 219 9.42 -14.24 -8.63
C VAL A 219 8.55 -13.04 -8.30
N HIS A 220 8.08 -12.34 -9.35
CA HIS A 220 7.18 -11.19 -9.20
C HIS A 220 5.75 -11.60 -9.45
N GLY A 221 4.83 -11.17 -8.57
CA GLY A 221 3.41 -11.50 -8.72
C GLY A 221 2.51 -10.73 -7.76
N GLY A 222 1.21 -10.80 -7.97
CA GLY A 222 0.23 -10.31 -7.00
C GLY A 222 0.14 -11.22 -5.77
N GLY A 223 -0.33 -10.70 -4.64
CA GLY A 223 -0.37 -11.44 -3.37
C GLY A 223 -1.03 -12.82 -3.46
N SER A 224 -2.16 -12.95 -4.15
CA SER A 224 -2.85 -14.23 -4.33
C SER A 224 -2.04 -15.23 -5.14
N ASP A 225 -1.34 -14.78 -6.20
CA ASP A 225 -0.50 -15.64 -7.03
C ASP A 225 0.72 -16.12 -6.24
N LEU A 226 1.36 -15.20 -5.50
CA LEU A 226 2.50 -15.52 -4.63
C LEU A 226 2.09 -16.49 -3.53
N SER A 227 0.94 -16.29 -2.88
CA SER A 227 0.38 -17.23 -1.90
C SER A 227 0.21 -18.63 -2.47
N ALA A 228 -0.37 -18.76 -3.67
CA ALA A 228 -0.51 -20.05 -4.36
C ALA A 228 0.87 -20.68 -4.67
N MET A 229 1.86 -19.88 -5.07
CA MET A 229 3.22 -20.39 -5.36
C MET A 229 3.98 -20.82 -4.11
N VAL A 230 3.75 -20.19 -2.95
CA VAL A 230 4.27 -20.67 -1.65
C VAL A 230 3.68 -22.03 -1.32
N LYS A 231 2.35 -22.19 -1.43
CA LYS A 231 1.65 -23.48 -1.21
C LYS A 231 2.16 -24.59 -2.14
N ASP A 232 2.45 -24.24 -3.39
CA ASP A 232 3.00 -25.18 -4.38
C ASP A 232 4.49 -25.50 -4.17
N GLY A 233 5.15 -24.92 -3.17
CA GLY A 233 6.57 -25.06 -2.92
C GLY A 233 7.47 -24.47 -4.01
N LYS A 234 7.01 -23.43 -4.70
CA LYS A 234 7.75 -22.72 -5.77
C LYS A 234 8.48 -21.48 -5.26
N ILE A 235 8.15 -21.02 -4.06
CA ILE A 235 8.75 -19.88 -3.35
C ILE A 235 9.24 -20.39 -1.99
N ASP A 236 10.45 -20.01 -1.62
CA ASP A 236 11.08 -20.36 -0.34
C ASP A 236 11.00 -19.23 0.68
N MET A 237 11.02 -17.99 0.21
CA MET A 237 10.89 -16.75 0.98
C MET A 237 9.94 -15.80 0.27
N MET A 238 9.12 -15.12 1.02
CA MET A 238 8.42 -13.93 0.53
C MET A 238 8.81 -12.74 1.40
N LEU A 239 8.97 -11.58 0.79
CA LEU A 239 9.07 -10.29 1.46
C LEU A 239 7.99 -9.38 0.92
N ASP A 240 7.20 -8.83 1.82
CA ASP A 240 6.10 -7.90 1.54
C ASP A 240 6.22 -6.67 2.46
N HIS A 241 6.12 -5.48 1.90
CA HIS A 241 6.09 -4.24 2.66
C HIS A 241 4.63 -3.87 2.91
N THR A 242 4.08 -4.35 4.02
CA THR A 242 2.64 -4.40 4.23
C THR A 242 2.25 -4.06 5.67
N SER A 243 0.97 -3.77 5.85
CA SER A 243 0.41 -3.57 7.20
C SER A 243 0.42 -4.88 8.00
N ILE A 244 0.56 -4.75 9.32
CA ILE A 244 0.43 -5.87 10.25
C ILE A 244 -0.96 -6.50 10.04
N GLN A 245 -1.02 -7.85 10.02
CA GLN A 245 -2.22 -8.63 9.72
C GLN A 245 -2.76 -8.48 8.29
N SER A 246 -1.89 -8.17 7.30
CA SER A 246 -2.31 -8.17 5.90
C SER A 246 -2.94 -9.52 5.50
N SER A 247 -3.92 -9.48 4.59
CA SER A 247 -4.66 -10.67 4.16
C SER A 247 -3.75 -11.72 3.52
N THR A 248 -2.78 -11.29 2.70
CA THR A 248 -1.84 -12.20 2.04
C THR A 248 -0.98 -12.96 3.04
N MET A 249 -0.35 -12.25 3.99
CA MET A 249 0.47 -12.90 5.02
C MET A 249 -0.37 -13.77 5.96
N THR A 250 -1.57 -13.34 6.29
CA THR A 250 -2.52 -14.12 7.09
C THR A 250 -2.91 -15.42 6.37
N GLU A 251 -3.23 -15.36 5.08
CA GLU A 251 -3.56 -16.56 4.29
C GLU A 251 -2.38 -17.55 4.25
N ILE A 252 -1.16 -17.04 4.03
CA ILE A 252 0.05 -17.87 4.01
C ILE A 252 0.29 -18.51 5.38
N ALA A 253 0.26 -17.73 6.45
CA ALA A 253 0.46 -18.24 7.80
C ALA A 253 -0.54 -19.33 8.20
N MET A 254 -1.81 -19.20 7.79
CA MET A 254 -2.86 -20.18 8.06
C MET A 254 -2.76 -21.46 7.21
N THR A 255 -2.07 -21.43 6.08
CA THR A 255 -2.12 -22.50 5.07
C THR A 255 -0.76 -23.13 4.75
N CYS A 256 0.33 -22.52 5.18
CA CYS A 256 1.69 -22.96 4.94
C CYS A 256 2.48 -22.98 6.25
N ASP A 257 3.41 -23.93 6.35
CA ASP A 257 4.34 -23.96 7.46
C ASP A 257 5.50 -23.00 7.18
N VAL A 258 5.48 -21.85 7.85
CA VAL A 258 6.42 -20.74 7.64
C VAL A 258 6.97 -20.22 8.95
N GLN A 259 8.22 -19.75 8.94
CA GLN A 259 8.84 -19.02 10.03
C GLN A 259 9.05 -17.57 9.62
N PHE A 260 8.38 -16.65 10.31
CA PHE A 260 8.59 -15.22 10.13
C PHE A 260 9.99 -14.81 10.56
N LEU A 261 10.59 -13.88 9.79
CA LEU A 261 11.98 -13.50 9.94
C LEU A 261 12.11 -12.12 10.59
N GLN A 262 13.17 -11.96 11.36
CA GLN A 262 13.69 -10.67 11.76
C GLN A 262 15.00 -10.42 11.02
N LEU A 263 15.19 -9.23 10.47
CA LEU A 263 16.47 -8.79 9.92
C LEU A 263 17.49 -8.58 11.05
N LYS A 264 18.77 -8.75 10.76
CA LYS A 264 19.83 -8.47 11.74
C LYS A 264 19.88 -6.96 12.05
N ASP A 265 20.32 -6.63 13.27
CA ASP A 265 20.36 -5.25 13.74
C ASP A 265 21.17 -4.33 12.80
N GLU A 266 22.27 -4.80 12.24
CA GLU A 266 23.10 -4.05 11.29
C GLU A 266 22.33 -3.73 9.99
N THR A 267 21.51 -4.66 9.50
CA THR A 267 20.64 -4.45 8.34
C THR A 267 19.52 -3.47 8.68
N LEU A 268 18.92 -3.57 9.86
CA LEU A 268 17.90 -2.65 10.34
C LEU A 268 18.44 -1.22 10.50
N ASP A 269 19.63 -1.08 11.10
CA ASP A 269 20.28 0.23 11.26
C ASP A 269 20.55 0.88 9.89
N TRP A 270 21.01 0.08 8.92
CA TRP A 270 21.20 0.58 7.57
C TRP A 270 19.88 1.06 6.94
N PHE A 271 18.78 0.28 7.06
CA PHE A 271 17.47 0.71 6.57
C PHE A 271 17.02 2.03 7.21
N CYS A 272 17.29 2.24 8.50
CA CYS A 272 16.98 3.50 9.18
C CYS A 272 17.72 4.69 8.54
N THR A 273 18.95 4.51 8.05
CA THR A 273 19.66 5.57 7.30
C THR A 273 18.99 5.89 5.97
N GLN A 274 18.21 4.95 5.40
CA GLN A 274 17.50 5.12 4.14
C GLN A 274 16.09 5.74 4.32
N GLY A 275 15.70 6.11 5.54
CA GLY A 275 14.39 6.71 5.83
C GLY A 275 13.31 5.72 6.26
N PHE A 276 13.71 4.51 6.61
CA PHE A 276 12.84 3.53 7.28
C PHE A 276 12.88 3.74 8.80
N GLU A 277 11.94 3.12 9.48
CA GLU A 277 11.88 3.02 10.94
C GLU A 277 11.95 1.56 11.38
N ARG A 278 12.34 1.32 12.62
CA ARG A 278 12.18 0.01 13.27
C ARG A 278 10.71 -0.14 13.69
N ILE A 279 10.01 -1.06 13.04
CA ILE A 279 8.61 -1.36 13.33
C ILE A 279 8.53 -2.66 14.10
N THR A 280 7.89 -2.60 15.27
CA THR A 280 7.59 -3.76 16.08
C THR A 280 6.32 -4.45 15.56
N VAL A 281 6.44 -5.70 15.18
CA VAL A 281 5.32 -6.60 14.87
C VAL A 281 5.04 -7.43 16.12
N PRO A 282 3.92 -7.23 16.81
CA PRO A 282 3.61 -7.92 18.06
C PRO A 282 3.53 -9.43 17.87
N ALA A 283 3.91 -10.21 18.90
CA ALA A 283 3.71 -11.64 18.91
C ALA A 283 2.23 -11.99 18.69
N GLY A 284 1.97 -13.03 17.90
CA GLY A 284 0.60 -13.46 17.56
C GLY A 284 -0.08 -12.62 16.50
N SER A 285 0.65 -11.75 15.76
CA SER A 285 0.10 -11.03 14.61
C SER A 285 -0.33 -11.98 13.49
N TRP A 286 0.34 -13.14 13.36
CA TRP A 286 -0.02 -14.22 12.44
C TRP A 286 0.10 -15.57 13.13
N GLU A 287 -0.59 -16.58 12.59
CA GLU A 287 -0.46 -17.95 13.07
C GLU A 287 0.99 -18.43 12.98
N GLY A 288 1.51 -19.07 14.03
CA GLY A 288 2.91 -19.53 14.10
C GLY A 288 3.94 -18.46 14.45
N GLN A 289 3.56 -17.18 14.52
CA GLN A 289 4.46 -16.12 15.00
C GLN A 289 4.35 -15.96 16.52
N GLU A 290 5.10 -16.74 17.24
CA GLU A 290 5.05 -16.78 18.72
C GLU A 290 5.82 -15.63 19.40
N LYS A 291 6.71 -14.97 18.69
CA LYS A 291 7.61 -13.93 19.22
C LYS A 291 7.37 -12.61 18.53
N GLU A 292 7.57 -11.53 19.27
CA GLU A 292 7.73 -10.21 18.69
C GLU A 292 8.87 -10.17 17.67
N ILE A 293 8.67 -9.47 16.57
CA ILE A 293 9.65 -9.28 15.49
C ILE A 293 9.82 -7.78 15.27
N ILE A 294 11.07 -7.35 15.14
CA ILE A 294 11.40 -5.99 14.76
C ILE A 294 11.93 -6.01 13.33
N ASN A 295 11.27 -5.27 12.44
CA ASN A 295 11.70 -5.14 11.06
C ASN A 295 11.71 -3.67 10.60
N ALA A 296 12.33 -3.42 9.44
CA ALA A 296 12.30 -2.12 8.82
C ALA A 296 10.92 -1.84 8.24
N GLY A 297 10.39 -0.64 8.41
CA GLY A 297 9.14 -0.23 7.84
C GLY A 297 9.13 1.24 7.47
N THR A 298 8.14 1.65 6.70
CA THR A 298 7.92 3.07 6.41
C THR A 298 6.51 3.42 6.81
N PRO A 299 6.32 4.46 7.62
CA PRO A 299 4.99 4.88 7.99
C PRO A 299 4.22 5.38 6.76
N ASP A 300 2.93 5.17 6.76
CA ASP A 300 2.03 5.86 5.85
C ASP A 300 1.83 7.30 6.32
N CYS A 301 1.91 8.23 5.38
CA CYS A 301 1.84 9.66 5.64
C CYS A 301 0.81 10.34 4.73
N ILE A 302 0.29 11.45 5.17
CA ILE A 302 -0.48 12.36 4.33
C ILE A 302 0.40 13.58 4.01
N PHE A 303 0.54 13.84 2.72
CA PHE A 303 1.18 15.05 2.20
C PHE A 303 0.16 15.91 1.48
N VAL A 304 0.45 17.20 1.42
CA VAL A 304 -0.37 18.19 0.72
C VAL A 304 0.49 19.03 -0.21
N ALA A 305 -0.12 19.61 -1.24
CA ALA A 305 0.55 20.51 -2.14
C ALA A 305 1.19 21.67 -1.36
N LYS A 306 2.42 22.03 -1.68
CA LYS A 306 3.13 23.16 -1.08
C LYS A 306 2.37 24.48 -1.18
N THR A 307 1.52 24.61 -2.21
CA THR A 307 0.72 25.79 -2.50
C THR A 307 -0.66 25.75 -1.84
N MET A 308 -0.98 24.70 -1.08
CA MET A 308 -2.24 24.62 -0.34
C MET A 308 -2.38 25.83 0.60
N PRO A 309 -3.55 26.46 0.72
CA PRO A 309 -3.75 27.53 1.69
C PRO A 309 -3.51 27.06 3.12
N ASP A 310 -2.82 27.88 3.94
CA ASP A 310 -2.46 27.51 5.31
C ASP A 310 -3.67 27.14 6.16
N ASP A 311 -4.80 27.84 6.01
CA ASP A 311 -6.01 27.54 6.75
C ASP A 311 -6.61 26.19 6.35
N VAL A 312 -6.56 25.81 5.07
CA VAL A 312 -7.02 24.49 4.59
C VAL A 312 -6.15 23.41 5.23
N ALA A 313 -4.83 23.48 5.11
CA ALA A 313 -3.92 22.50 5.70
C ALA A 313 -4.07 22.40 7.24
N TYR A 314 -4.29 23.54 7.91
CA TYR A 314 -4.58 23.58 9.35
C TYR A 314 -5.83 22.76 9.69
N TYR A 315 -6.93 22.96 8.99
CA TYR A 315 -8.18 22.23 9.25
C TYR A 315 -8.10 20.76 8.86
N LEU A 316 -7.35 20.41 7.83
CA LEU A 316 -7.10 19.00 7.50
C LEU A 316 -6.31 18.28 8.61
N ALA A 317 -5.23 18.89 9.12
CA ALA A 317 -4.44 18.34 10.23
C ALA A 317 -5.28 18.25 11.51
N LYS A 318 -6.03 19.30 11.82
CA LYS A 318 -6.96 19.33 12.97
C LYS A 318 -7.97 18.19 12.89
N GLY A 319 -8.63 18.01 11.74
CA GLY A 319 -9.64 16.97 11.56
C GLY A 319 -9.09 15.56 11.82
N ILE A 320 -7.93 15.22 11.26
CA ILE A 320 -7.31 13.91 11.51
C ILE A 320 -7.01 13.71 13.00
N CYS A 321 -6.38 14.70 13.63
CA CYS A 321 -5.95 14.58 15.03
C CYS A 321 -7.14 14.53 16.01
N GLU A 322 -8.13 15.40 15.84
CA GLU A 322 -9.32 15.42 16.71
C GLU A 322 -10.22 14.20 16.54
N GLN A 323 -10.24 13.61 15.35
CA GLN A 323 -11.05 12.43 15.04
C GLN A 323 -10.29 11.11 15.15
N ARG A 324 -9.11 11.11 15.78
CA ARG A 324 -8.27 9.91 15.92
C ARG A 324 -9.05 8.69 16.41
N ASP A 325 -9.79 8.81 17.50
CA ASP A 325 -10.51 7.68 18.10
C ASP A 325 -11.66 7.18 17.20
N TYR A 326 -12.34 8.09 16.51
CA TYR A 326 -13.34 7.74 15.50
C TYR A 326 -12.67 6.98 14.35
N LEU A 327 -11.56 7.49 13.81
CA LEU A 327 -10.81 6.85 12.71
C LEU A 327 -10.34 5.45 13.11
N VAL A 328 -9.82 5.26 14.32
CA VAL A 328 -9.42 3.94 14.84
C VAL A 328 -10.60 3.00 14.94
N SER A 329 -11.77 3.48 15.35
CA SER A 329 -12.99 2.66 15.43
C SER A 329 -13.46 2.17 14.05
N GLN A 330 -13.18 2.93 12.99
CA GLN A 330 -13.51 2.56 11.61
C GLN A 330 -12.39 1.74 10.94
N TYR A 331 -11.14 2.04 11.27
CA TYR A 331 -9.95 1.48 10.62
C TYR A 331 -8.91 1.11 11.68
N ALA A 332 -8.95 -0.12 12.18
CA ALA A 332 -8.07 -0.59 13.24
C ALA A 332 -6.57 -0.42 12.91
N SER A 333 -6.21 -0.39 11.64
CA SER A 333 -4.82 -0.15 11.18
C SER A 333 -4.29 1.26 11.50
N ILE A 334 -5.16 2.22 11.86
CA ILE A 334 -4.79 3.58 12.30
C ILE A 334 -4.42 3.61 13.80
N GLU A 335 -4.60 2.54 14.53
CA GLU A 335 -4.30 2.48 15.97
C GLU A 335 -2.91 3.06 16.33
N PRO A 336 -1.83 2.84 15.55
CA PRO A 336 -0.52 3.41 15.82
C PRO A 336 -0.43 4.94 15.65
N PHE A 337 -1.42 5.57 15.02
CA PHE A 337 -1.41 7.03 14.82
C PHE A 337 -1.51 7.77 16.14
N ASP A 338 -0.54 8.63 16.41
CA ASP A 338 -0.45 9.45 17.61
C ASP A 338 -0.35 10.95 17.23
N PRO A 339 -1.41 11.73 17.48
CA PRO A 339 -1.44 13.17 17.19
C PRO A 339 -0.30 13.97 17.82
N GLU A 340 0.21 13.55 18.99
CA GLU A 340 1.25 14.29 19.70
C GLU A 340 2.62 14.17 19.02
N THR A 341 2.83 13.14 18.20
CA THR A 341 4.12 12.81 17.60
C THR A 341 4.10 12.66 16.07
N CYS A 342 2.92 12.65 15.44
CA CYS A 342 2.76 12.43 13.99
C CYS A 342 3.44 13.47 13.08
N TRP A 343 3.88 14.58 13.65
CA TRP A 343 4.56 15.69 13.01
C TRP A 343 6.09 15.56 13.02
N MET A 344 6.64 14.62 13.78
CA MET A 344 8.10 14.47 13.95
C MET A 344 8.77 14.17 12.60
N PRO A 345 9.96 14.73 12.33
CA PRO A 345 10.64 14.60 11.04
C PRO A 345 10.78 13.15 10.57
N GLU A 346 11.16 12.24 11.45
CA GLU A 346 11.30 10.82 11.16
C GLU A 346 9.98 10.16 10.75
N LYS A 347 8.87 10.64 11.28
CA LYS A 347 7.52 10.10 10.97
C LYS A 347 6.93 10.63 9.68
N VAL A 348 7.48 11.69 9.12
CA VAL A 348 7.04 12.32 7.87
C VAL A 348 8.10 12.22 6.76
N GLY A 349 9.03 11.26 6.87
CA GLY A 349 10.11 11.07 5.90
C GLY A 349 11.04 12.28 5.76
N ASN A 350 11.23 13.04 6.84
CA ASN A 350 12.00 14.30 6.88
C ASN A 350 11.53 15.39 5.90
N VAL A 351 10.35 15.25 5.31
CA VAL A 351 9.73 16.30 4.50
C VAL A 351 9.23 17.40 5.42
N PRO A 352 9.50 18.69 5.12
CA PRO A 352 9.05 19.81 5.95
C PRO A 352 7.52 19.81 6.11
N LEU A 353 7.04 20.15 7.30
CA LEU A 353 5.62 20.32 7.55
C LEU A 353 5.04 21.47 6.70
N HIS A 354 3.77 21.37 6.37
CA HIS A 354 3.02 22.50 5.83
C HIS A 354 2.83 23.55 6.94
N PRO A 355 2.98 24.86 6.64
CA PRO A 355 2.85 25.92 7.66
C PRO A 355 1.52 25.85 8.43
N GLY A 356 0.44 25.50 7.76
CA GLY A 356 -0.88 25.33 8.39
C GLY A 356 -0.90 24.15 9.39
N ALA A 357 -0.31 23.01 9.03
CA ALA A 357 -0.18 21.87 9.95
C ALA A 357 0.73 22.20 11.13
N GLU A 358 1.87 22.82 10.87
CA GLU A 358 2.79 23.27 11.93
C GLU A 358 2.12 24.24 12.91
N ARG A 359 1.27 25.15 12.41
CA ARG A 359 0.46 26.06 13.24
C ARG A 359 -0.45 25.28 14.17
N TYR A 360 -1.19 24.27 13.65
CA TYR A 360 -2.05 23.42 14.47
C TYR A 360 -1.25 22.72 15.58
N PHE A 361 -0.14 22.09 15.26
CA PHE A 361 0.67 21.36 16.25
C PHE A 361 1.29 22.30 17.33
N LYS A 362 1.63 23.52 16.95
CA LYS A 362 2.09 24.56 17.92
C LYS A 362 0.96 25.01 18.83
N GLU A 363 -0.24 25.23 18.32
CA GLU A 363 -1.43 25.60 19.12
C GLU A 363 -1.80 24.51 20.10
N MET A 364 -1.66 23.23 19.72
CA MET A 364 -1.89 22.09 20.62
C MET A 364 -0.74 21.88 21.61
N GLY A 365 0.38 22.59 21.49
CA GLY A 365 1.56 22.46 22.34
C GLY A 365 2.40 21.21 22.05
N TYR A 366 2.19 20.54 20.94
CA TYR A 366 2.97 19.37 20.52
C TYR A 366 4.36 19.78 20.00
N ILE A 367 4.44 20.88 19.27
CA ILE A 367 5.70 21.53 18.87
C ILE A 367 5.99 22.68 19.83
N LYS A 368 7.20 22.72 20.39
CA LYS A 368 7.68 23.77 21.32
C LYS A 368 8.22 24.99 20.58
#